data_5db112e18a5fca426d161cef0f42c83e
#
_entry.id   5db112e18a5fca426d161cef0f42c83e
#
_cell.length_a   1.000
_cell.length_b   1.000
_cell.length_c   1.000
_cell.angle_alpha   90.00
_cell.angle_beta   90.00
_cell.angle_gamma   90.00
#
_symmetry.space_group_name_H-M   'P 1'
#
loop_
_entity.id
_entity.type
_entity.pdbx_description
1 polymer ?
#
loop_
_entity_poly.entity_id
_entity_poly.type
_entity_poly.pdbx_seq_one_letter_code
_entity_poly.pdbx_strand_id
1 'polypeptide(L)'
;MSSTILRLILPLTFAVGALLLRYLLADQSPNNTSQLEFLLLQLPYILLGLGALMALLSNHALEAGITISLLCAYWLIQSFLQSPLNSQPASQIFYLLTLLSPALMITYALLPQSSCLQLQGLLAILLTPLIILLVAGLSAINHQLFLTSASSALSNGFMGTYLSTLSWLLYFAVISLCLGLSLYQQQSIHNSLLGCSLMSLITYGWIQLNSVSAFMFSSMGLLLTINLTISLLQIGYRDDLTQIGNRRALQQTAKTLRGPYSVAMVDADYFKKINDQFGHDLGDQAL
;
A
#
# COMPACT_ATOMS: atom_id res chain seq x y z
N MET A 1 11.48 -11.47 17.57
CA MET A 1 10.61 -12.40 16.80
C MET A 1 9.16 -11.94 16.68
N SER A 2 8.58 -11.28 17.68
CA SER A 2 7.18 -10.83 17.65
C SER A 2 6.85 -9.70 16.66
N SER A 3 7.77 -8.78 16.41
CA SER A 3 7.50 -7.61 15.55
C SER A 3 7.47 -7.95 14.04
N THR A 4 8.34 -8.82 13.57
CA THR A 4 8.38 -9.26 12.16
C THR A 4 7.18 -10.13 11.80
N ILE A 5 6.79 -11.04 12.67
CA ILE A 5 5.60 -11.89 12.47
C ILE A 5 4.33 -11.02 12.42
N LEU A 6 4.19 -10.05 13.34
CA LEU A 6 3.04 -9.16 13.37
C LEU A 6 2.94 -8.31 12.07
N ARG A 7 4.07 -7.85 11.55
CA ARG A 7 4.13 -7.07 10.30
C ARG A 7 3.71 -7.87 9.07
N LEU A 8 4.01 -9.16 9.01
CA LEU A 8 3.59 -10.04 7.91
C LEU A 8 2.13 -10.48 8.03
N ILE A 9 1.64 -10.65 9.25
CA ILE A 9 0.24 -11.04 9.49
C ILE A 9 -0.72 -9.91 9.14
N LEU A 10 -0.35 -8.64 9.40
CA LEU A 10 -1.22 -7.49 9.17
C LEU A 10 -1.78 -7.41 7.72
N PRO A 11 -0.99 -7.50 6.64
CA PRO A 11 -1.51 -7.50 5.28
C PRO A 11 -2.50 -8.64 5.00
N LEU A 12 -2.21 -9.84 5.54
CA LEU A 12 -3.07 -11.02 5.39
C LEU A 12 -4.40 -10.86 6.13
N THR A 13 -4.38 -10.32 7.35
CA THR A 13 -5.61 -10.08 8.12
C THR A 13 -6.52 -9.07 7.45
N PHE A 14 -5.96 -8.04 6.81
CA PHE A 14 -6.74 -7.07 6.04
C PHE A 14 -7.38 -7.70 4.79
N ALA A 15 -6.65 -8.53 4.05
CA ALA A 15 -7.19 -9.22 2.89
C ALA A 15 -8.30 -10.21 3.27
N VAL A 16 -8.07 -11.03 4.29
CA VAL A 16 -9.07 -12.00 4.79
C VAL A 16 -10.26 -11.28 5.41
N GLY A 17 -10.02 -10.22 6.20
CA GLY A 17 -11.08 -9.42 6.81
C GLY A 17 -12.01 -8.78 5.78
N ALA A 18 -11.45 -8.26 4.69
CA ALA A 18 -12.23 -7.69 3.59
C ALA A 18 -13.10 -8.74 2.89
N LEU A 19 -12.56 -9.94 2.63
CA LEU A 19 -13.34 -11.05 2.06
C LEU A 19 -14.46 -11.51 2.99
N LEU A 20 -14.16 -11.61 4.28
CA LEU A 20 -15.14 -12.02 5.29
C LEU A 20 -16.25 -11.01 5.45
N LEU A 21 -15.92 -9.70 5.51
CA LEU A 21 -16.90 -8.62 5.55
C LEU A 21 -17.80 -8.64 4.32
N ARG A 22 -17.20 -8.81 3.12
CA ARG A 22 -17.98 -8.95 1.90
C ARG A 22 -18.92 -10.15 1.97
N TYR A 23 -18.44 -11.32 2.43
CA TYR A 23 -19.26 -12.51 2.56
C TYR A 23 -20.45 -12.29 3.50
N LEU A 24 -20.22 -11.70 4.68
CA LEU A 24 -21.26 -11.42 5.67
C LEU A 24 -22.32 -10.42 5.17
N LEU A 25 -21.92 -9.45 4.34
CA LEU A 25 -22.83 -8.43 3.82
C LEU A 25 -23.54 -8.87 2.52
N ALA A 26 -23.02 -9.88 1.82
CA ALA A 26 -23.64 -10.41 0.60
C ALA A 26 -25.01 -11.08 0.83
N ASP A 27 -25.26 -11.60 2.04
CA ASP A 27 -26.49 -12.31 2.43
C ASP A 27 -27.59 -11.35 2.97
N GLN A 28 -27.35 -10.04 3.04
CA GLN A 28 -28.34 -9.12 3.56
C GLN A 28 -29.44 -8.80 2.53
N SER A 29 -30.69 -8.80 2.97
CA SER A 29 -31.89 -8.65 2.15
C SER A 29 -31.94 -7.37 1.32
N PRO A 30 -32.57 -7.39 0.10
CA PRO A 30 -32.47 -6.32 -0.91
C PRO A 30 -33.09 -4.98 -0.53
N ASN A 31 -33.81 -4.85 0.58
CA ASN A 31 -34.56 -3.64 0.90
C ASN A 31 -33.76 -2.50 1.58
N ASN A 32 -32.53 -2.77 2.10
CA ASN A 32 -31.64 -1.77 2.68
C ASN A 32 -30.34 -1.57 1.91
N THR A 33 -30.19 -2.23 0.76
CA THR A 33 -28.90 -2.35 0.06
C THR A 33 -28.47 -1.10 -0.68
N SER A 34 -29.40 -0.28 -1.19
CA SER A 34 -29.04 0.84 -2.05
C SER A 34 -28.22 1.94 -1.36
N GLN A 35 -28.55 2.27 -0.12
CA GLN A 35 -27.78 3.28 0.65
C GLN A 35 -26.43 2.72 1.15
N LEU A 36 -26.42 1.48 1.62
CA LEU A 36 -25.20 0.80 2.06
C LEU A 36 -24.25 0.57 0.89
N GLU A 37 -24.75 0.14 -0.25
CA GLU A 37 -23.94 -0.04 -1.47
C GLU A 37 -23.33 1.28 -1.93
N PHE A 38 -24.10 2.37 -1.93
CA PHE A 38 -23.56 3.69 -2.26
C PHE A 38 -22.44 4.12 -1.30
N LEU A 39 -22.62 3.95 0.01
CA LEU A 39 -21.60 4.26 1.00
C LEU A 39 -20.34 3.39 0.82
N LEU A 40 -20.51 2.09 0.56
CA LEU A 40 -19.41 1.16 0.32
C LEU A 40 -18.60 1.54 -0.93
N LEU A 41 -19.26 2.02 -1.99
CA LEU A 41 -18.58 2.48 -3.21
C LEU A 41 -17.80 3.79 -3.00
N GLN A 42 -18.21 4.64 -2.05
CA GLN A 42 -17.48 5.88 -1.72
C GLN A 42 -16.34 5.67 -0.74
N LEU A 43 -16.38 4.60 0.04
CA LEU A 43 -15.40 4.34 1.11
C LEU A 43 -13.94 4.30 0.61
N PRO A 44 -13.60 3.64 -0.52
CA PRO A 44 -12.23 3.65 -1.04
C PRO A 44 -11.73 5.04 -1.37
N TYR A 45 -12.57 5.91 -1.95
CA TYR A 45 -12.18 7.29 -2.27
C TYR A 45 -11.80 8.07 -1.01
N ILE A 46 -12.60 7.91 0.07
CA ILE A 46 -12.35 8.57 1.35
C ILE A 46 -11.05 8.05 1.97
N LEU A 47 -10.90 6.73 2.09
CA LEU A 47 -9.76 6.13 2.77
C LEU A 47 -8.44 6.32 2.03
N LEU A 48 -8.43 6.12 0.71
CA LEU A 48 -7.25 6.37 -0.12
C LEU A 48 -6.94 7.87 -0.20
N GLY A 49 -7.96 8.73 -0.28
CA GLY A 49 -7.79 10.17 -0.27
C GLY A 49 -7.19 10.68 1.05
N LEU A 50 -7.67 10.18 2.19
CA LEU A 50 -7.08 10.46 3.50
C LEU A 50 -5.64 9.95 3.59
N GLY A 51 -5.37 8.73 3.11
CA GLY A 51 -4.03 8.17 3.06
C GLY A 51 -3.08 9.02 2.22
N ALA A 52 -3.52 9.47 1.04
CA ALA A 52 -2.75 10.34 0.18
C ALA A 52 -2.47 11.70 0.85
N LEU A 53 -3.49 12.31 1.46
CA LEU A 53 -3.34 13.58 2.18
C LEU A 53 -2.34 13.44 3.34
N MET A 54 -2.47 12.40 4.16
CA MET A 54 -1.54 12.14 5.26
C MET A 54 -0.11 11.94 4.76
N ALA A 55 0.09 11.18 3.68
CA ALA A 55 1.40 10.93 3.09
C ALA A 55 2.05 12.21 2.55
N LEU A 56 1.27 13.06 1.88
CA LEU A 56 1.74 14.37 1.38
C LEU A 56 2.11 15.31 2.54
N LEU A 57 1.27 15.42 3.56
CA LEU A 57 1.51 16.28 4.71
C LEU A 57 2.72 15.81 5.55
N SER A 58 2.95 14.52 5.61
CA SER A 58 4.10 13.92 6.32
C SER A 58 5.36 13.82 5.45
N ASN A 59 5.32 14.29 4.21
CA ASN A 59 6.45 14.29 3.27
C ASN A 59 6.95 12.90 2.86
N HIS A 60 6.04 11.91 2.79
CA HIS A 60 6.30 10.54 2.38
C HIS A 60 5.85 10.31 0.92
N ALA A 61 6.75 10.55 -0.04
CA ALA A 61 6.43 10.56 -1.46
C ALA A 61 5.99 9.21 -2.03
N LEU A 62 6.61 8.11 -1.61
CA LEU A 62 6.27 6.78 -2.11
C LEU A 62 4.86 6.36 -1.68
N GLU A 63 4.53 6.55 -0.40
CA GLU A 63 3.19 6.25 0.11
C GLU A 63 2.12 7.12 -0.57
N ALA A 64 2.42 8.40 -0.82
CA ALA A 64 1.55 9.30 -1.57
C ALA A 64 1.34 8.80 -3.01
N GLY A 65 2.42 8.42 -3.71
CA GLY A 65 2.36 7.87 -5.06
C GLY A 65 1.54 6.59 -5.13
N ILE A 66 1.73 5.66 -4.21
CA ILE A 66 0.98 4.39 -4.12
C ILE A 66 -0.51 4.67 -3.90
N THR A 67 -0.87 5.51 -2.92
CA THR A 67 -2.27 5.81 -2.61
C THR A 67 -2.99 6.51 -3.77
N ILE A 68 -2.33 7.48 -4.44
CA ILE A 68 -2.87 8.18 -5.60
C ILE A 68 -3.02 7.20 -6.79
N SER A 69 -2.05 6.32 -7.02
CA SER A 69 -2.13 5.31 -8.08
C SER A 69 -3.30 4.34 -7.87
N LEU A 70 -3.51 3.89 -6.63
CA LEU A 70 -4.66 3.05 -6.27
C LEU A 70 -5.98 3.80 -6.42
N LEU A 71 -6.03 5.08 -6.06
CA LEU A 71 -7.20 5.93 -6.23
C LEU A 71 -7.57 6.07 -7.71
N CYS A 72 -6.59 6.32 -8.59
CA CYS A 72 -6.79 6.34 -10.03
C CYS A 72 -7.27 4.98 -10.58
N ALA A 73 -6.67 3.88 -10.11
CA ALA A 73 -7.07 2.53 -10.50
C ALA A 73 -8.52 2.23 -10.08
N TYR A 74 -8.91 2.60 -8.86
CA TYR A 74 -10.27 2.44 -8.39
C TYR A 74 -11.27 3.29 -9.19
N TRP A 75 -10.91 4.53 -9.51
CA TRP A 75 -11.71 5.39 -10.36
C TRP A 75 -11.94 4.79 -11.75
N LEU A 76 -10.90 4.20 -12.36
CA LEU A 76 -11.03 3.51 -13.65
C LEU A 76 -11.96 2.28 -13.56
N ILE A 77 -11.88 1.51 -12.47
CA ILE A 77 -12.78 0.38 -12.23
C ILE A 77 -14.23 0.87 -12.17
N GLN A 78 -14.50 1.92 -11.42
CA GLN A 78 -15.87 2.45 -11.26
C GLN A 78 -16.40 3.11 -12.52
N SER A 79 -15.55 3.74 -13.32
CA SER A 79 -15.99 4.46 -14.54
C SER A 79 -16.19 3.54 -15.74
N PHE A 80 -15.41 2.47 -15.89
CA PHE A 80 -15.37 1.68 -17.11
C PHE A 80 -15.70 0.19 -16.93
N LEU A 81 -15.44 -0.39 -15.76
CA LEU A 81 -15.61 -1.82 -15.53
C LEU A 81 -16.98 -2.19 -14.92
N GLN A 82 -17.93 -1.26 -14.91
CA GLN A 82 -19.33 -1.54 -14.54
C GLN A 82 -20.11 -2.21 -15.70
N SER A 83 -19.56 -2.16 -16.90
CA SER A 83 -20.07 -2.88 -18.07
C SER A 83 -19.49 -4.30 -18.16
N PRO A 84 -20.15 -5.24 -18.85
CA PRO A 84 -19.63 -6.60 -19.01
C PRO A 84 -18.20 -6.59 -19.59
N LEU A 85 -17.30 -7.43 -19.04
CA LEU A 85 -15.90 -7.50 -19.46
C LEU A 85 -15.71 -7.90 -20.94
N ASN A 86 -16.75 -8.42 -21.60
CA ASN A 86 -16.74 -8.73 -23.03
C ASN A 86 -16.99 -7.48 -23.89
N SER A 87 -17.40 -6.38 -23.27
CA SER A 87 -17.64 -5.12 -23.97
C SER A 87 -16.37 -4.27 -24.05
N GLN A 88 -16.32 -3.42 -25.05
CA GLN A 88 -15.29 -2.39 -25.17
C GLN A 88 -15.87 -1.07 -24.63
N PRO A 89 -15.07 -0.29 -23.88
CA PRO A 89 -13.63 -0.36 -23.60
C PRO A 89 -13.26 -1.19 -22.36
N ALA A 90 -14.20 -1.82 -21.66
CA ALA A 90 -13.98 -2.48 -20.37
C ALA A 90 -12.88 -3.56 -20.44
N SER A 91 -12.91 -4.43 -21.47
CA SER A 91 -11.90 -5.50 -21.65
C SER A 91 -10.47 -4.96 -21.75
N GLN A 92 -10.29 -3.87 -22.47
CA GLN A 92 -8.97 -3.25 -22.69
C GLN A 92 -8.43 -2.62 -21.41
N ILE A 93 -9.26 -1.84 -20.73
CA ILE A 93 -8.89 -1.18 -19.47
C ILE A 93 -8.60 -2.23 -18.39
N PHE A 94 -9.40 -3.28 -18.32
CA PHE A 94 -9.15 -4.39 -17.40
C PHE A 94 -7.80 -5.05 -17.65
N TYR A 95 -7.51 -5.41 -18.90
CA TYR A 95 -6.24 -6.03 -19.28
C TYR A 95 -5.04 -5.13 -18.92
N LEU A 96 -5.13 -3.84 -19.21
CA LEU A 96 -4.09 -2.87 -18.88
C LEU A 96 -3.90 -2.72 -17.36
N LEU A 97 -4.99 -2.62 -16.59
CA LEU A 97 -4.91 -2.53 -15.13
C LEU A 97 -4.26 -3.77 -14.52
N THR A 98 -4.58 -4.97 -15.03
CA THR A 98 -4.02 -6.22 -14.51
C THR A 98 -2.52 -6.38 -14.77
N LEU A 99 -1.98 -5.74 -15.81
CA LEU A 99 -0.54 -5.72 -16.11
C LEU A 99 0.18 -4.55 -15.44
N LEU A 100 -0.44 -3.38 -15.46
CA LEU A 100 0.20 -2.15 -15.01
C LEU A 100 0.30 -2.08 -13.48
N SER A 101 -0.73 -2.54 -12.76
CA SER A 101 -0.73 -2.48 -11.31
C SER A 101 0.41 -3.25 -10.64
N PRO A 102 0.72 -4.53 -10.97
CA PRO A 102 1.87 -5.22 -10.39
C PRO A 102 3.19 -4.61 -10.87
N ALA A 103 3.29 -4.14 -12.13
CA ALA A 103 4.48 -3.47 -12.63
C ALA A 103 4.80 -2.19 -11.84
N LEU A 104 3.78 -1.37 -11.54
CA LEU A 104 3.92 -0.18 -10.70
C LEU A 104 4.31 -0.52 -9.26
N MET A 105 3.78 -1.58 -8.70
CA MET A 105 4.16 -2.03 -7.35
C MET A 105 5.62 -2.48 -7.29
N ILE A 106 6.15 -3.12 -8.35
CA ILE A 106 7.58 -3.44 -8.46
C ILE A 106 8.41 -2.15 -8.49
N THR A 107 8.01 -1.16 -9.29
CA THR A 107 8.74 0.12 -9.35
C THR A 107 8.77 0.82 -8.00
N TYR A 108 7.65 0.89 -7.27
CA TYR A 108 7.60 1.45 -5.92
C TYR A 108 8.45 0.66 -4.91
N ALA A 109 8.50 -0.67 -5.03
CA ALA A 109 9.31 -1.49 -4.14
C ALA A 109 10.82 -1.28 -4.31
N LEU A 110 11.25 -0.88 -5.50
CA LEU A 110 12.66 -0.64 -5.85
C LEU A 110 13.09 0.81 -5.71
N LEU A 111 12.15 1.76 -5.64
CA LEU A 111 12.47 3.17 -5.47
C LEU A 111 12.90 3.46 -4.02
N PRO A 112 13.95 4.30 -3.83
CA PRO A 112 14.33 4.74 -2.49
C PRO A 112 13.27 5.67 -1.91
N GLN A 113 13.11 5.66 -0.58
CA GLN A 113 12.26 6.64 0.09
C GLN A 113 12.84 8.05 -0.13
N SER A 114 11.97 8.95 -0.57
CA SER A 114 12.32 10.33 -0.89
C SER A 114 11.26 11.29 -0.36
N SER A 115 11.66 12.54 -0.15
CA SER A 115 10.71 13.60 0.20
C SER A 115 9.86 14.01 -1.02
N CYS A 116 8.65 14.50 -0.78
CA CYS A 116 7.73 14.92 -1.86
C CYS A 116 8.30 16.04 -2.75
N LEU A 117 9.19 16.87 -2.22
CA LEU A 117 9.82 17.99 -2.95
C LEU A 117 11.07 17.58 -3.75
N GLN A 118 11.62 16.40 -3.53
CA GLN A 118 12.73 15.88 -4.34
C GLN A 118 12.21 15.41 -5.70
N LEU A 119 13.06 15.52 -6.74
CA LEU A 119 12.70 15.11 -8.09
C LEU A 119 12.17 13.65 -8.15
N GLN A 120 12.82 12.74 -7.43
CA GLN A 120 12.40 11.35 -7.35
C GLN A 120 11.03 11.18 -6.72
N GLY A 121 10.73 11.95 -5.66
CA GLY A 121 9.42 11.96 -5.01
C GLY A 121 8.32 12.53 -5.91
N LEU A 122 8.59 13.64 -6.59
CA LEU A 122 7.67 14.21 -7.57
C LEU A 122 7.39 13.23 -8.71
N LEU A 123 8.41 12.55 -9.22
CA LEU A 123 8.25 11.51 -10.24
C LEU A 123 7.40 10.35 -9.74
N ALA A 124 7.60 9.88 -8.52
CA ALA A 124 6.78 8.82 -7.92
C ALA A 124 5.30 9.22 -7.78
N ILE A 125 5.03 10.48 -7.40
CA ILE A 125 3.67 10.98 -7.21
C ILE A 125 2.96 11.25 -8.55
N LEU A 126 3.65 11.85 -9.52
CA LEU A 126 3.01 12.37 -10.74
C LEU A 126 3.05 11.40 -11.92
N LEU A 127 4.18 10.74 -12.14
CA LEU A 127 4.35 9.90 -13.33
C LEU A 127 3.48 8.65 -13.31
N THR A 128 3.33 8.00 -12.18
CA THR A 128 2.61 6.73 -12.10
C THR A 128 1.10 6.86 -12.33
N PRO A 129 0.37 7.76 -11.67
CA PRO A 129 -1.05 7.99 -11.99
C PRO A 129 -1.23 8.55 -13.41
N LEU A 130 -0.32 9.41 -13.88
CA LEU A 130 -0.36 9.94 -15.23
C LEU A 130 -0.23 8.82 -16.28
N ILE A 131 0.68 7.87 -16.09
CA ILE A 131 0.85 6.71 -16.99
C ILE A 131 -0.44 5.87 -17.00
N ILE A 132 -1.06 5.61 -15.85
CA ILE A 132 -2.33 4.86 -15.78
C ILE A 132 -3.42 5.59 -16.59
N LEU A 133 -3.57 6.89 -16.39
CA LEU A 133 -4.57 7.69 -17.08
C LEU A 133 -4.29 7.81 -18.59
N LEU A 134 -3.04 8.00 -19.00
CA LEU A 134 -2.65 8.05 -20.40
C LEU A 134 -2.89 6.73 -21.12
N VAL A 135 -2.52 5.61 -20.51
CA VAL A 135 -2.72 4.28 -21.10
C VAL A 135 -4.20 3.96 -21.19
N ALA A 136 -5.00 4.32 -20.19
CA ALA A 136 -6.46 4.19 -20.24
C ALA A 136 -7.08 5.08 -21.34
N GLY A 137 -6.63 6.33 -21.47
CA GLY A 137 -7.07 7.24 -22.52
C GLY A 137 -6.72 6.76 -23.93
N LEU A 138 -5.48 6.28 -24.12
CA LEU A 138 -5.03 5.74 -25.40
C LEU A 138 -5.77 4.44 -25.77
N SER A 139 -6.09 3.58 -24.81
CA SER A 139 -6.87 2.37 -25.06
C SER A 139 -8.28 2.69 -25.50
N ALA A 140 -8.88 3.77 -25.00
CA ALA A 140 -10.20 4.23 -25.41
C ALA A 140 -10.24 4.78 -26.86
N ILE A 141 -9.11 5.31 -27.35
CA ILE A 141 -8.99 5.90 -28.69
C ILE A 141 -8.56 4.86 -29.74
N ASN A 142 -7.58 4.02 -29.44
CA ASN A 142 -6.99 3.05 -30.39
C ASN A 142 -7.57 1.64 -30.22
N HIS A 143 -8.74 1.44 -30.81
CA HIS A 143 -9.54 0.22 -30.72
C HIS A 143 -8.86 -1.06 -31.26
N GLN A 144 -8.08 -0.97 -32.31
CA GLN A 144 -7.61 -2.17 -33.05
C GLN A 144 -6.33 -2.81 -32.52
N LEU A 145 -5.43 -2.04 -31.94
CA LEU A 145 -4.12 -2.57 -31.50
C LEU A 145 -4.19 -3.48 -30.26
N PHE A 146 -5.21 -3.29 -29.42
CA PHE A 146 -5.36 -4.05 -28.17
C PHE A 146 -6.41 -5.18 -28.23
N LEU A 147 -7.22 -5.24 -29.30
CA LEU A 147 -8.36 -6.16 -29.42
C LEU A 147 -7.95 -7.63 -29.41
N THR A 148 -6.89 -7.96 -30.14
CA THR A 148 -6.43 -9.35 -30.30
C THR A 148 -5.75 -9.88 -29.03
N SER A 149 -5.01 -9.03 -28.32
CA SER A 149 -4.31 -9.42 -27.09
C SER A 149 -5.25 -9.49 -25.87
N ALA A 150 -6.21 -8.56 -25.74
CA ALA A 150 -7.16 -8.54 -24.64
C ALA A 150 -8.17 -9.69 -24.74
N SER A 151 -8.72 -9.96 -25.93
CA SER A 151 -9.69 -11.05 -26.13
C SER A 151 -9.06 -12.43 -25.94
N SER A 152 -7.84 -12.65 -26.43
CA SER A 152 -7.13 -13.90 -26.22
C SER A 152 -6.71 -14.12 -24.76
N ALA A 153 -6.37 -13.04 -24.05
CA ALA A 153 -6.03 -13.12 -22.62
C ALA A 153 -7.26 -13.43 -21.76
N LEU A 154 -8.42 -12.86 -22.08
CA LEU A 154 -9.67 -13.12 -21.36
C LEU A 154 -10.22 -14.53 -21.63
N SER A 155 -10.05 -15.06 -22.85
CA SER A 155 -10.50 -16.41 -23.22
C SER A 155 -9.67 -17.52 -22.57
N ASN A 156 -8.40 -17.26 -22.24
CA ASN A 156 -7.46 -18.21 -21.66
C ASN A 156 -7.20 -17.94 -20.17
N GLY A 157 -8.20 -17.49 -19.43
CA GLY A 157 -8.08 -17.21 -18.00
C GLY A 157 -7.50 -18.38 -17.20
N PHE A 158 -6.45 -18.15 -16.42
CA PHE A 158 -5.81 -19.17 -15.61
C PHE A 158 -6.62 -19.44 -14.33
N MET A 159 -6.80 -20.69 -13.95
CA MET A 159 -7.53 -21.11 -12.74
C MET A 159 -8.98 -20.57 -12.61
N GLY A 160 -9.68 -20.37 -13.73
CA GLY A 160 -11.06 -19.84 -13.70
C GLY A 160 -11.17 -18.36 -13.34
N THR A 161 -10.06 -17.63 -13.38
CA THR A 161 -9.99 -16.17 -13.21
C THR A 161 -9.89 -15.48 -14.56
N TYR A 162 -10.20 -14.18 -14.60
CA TYR A 162 -10.03 -13.35 -15.82
C TYR A 162 -8.59 -12.87 -16.03
N LEU A 163 -7.66 -13.23 -15.15
CA LEU A 163 -6.26 -12.84 -15.23
C LEU A 163 -5.52 -13.65 -16.30
N SER A 164 -4.75 -12.96 -17.11
CA SER A 164 -3.81 -13.60 -18.04
C SER A 164 -2.69 -14.32 -17.28
N THR A 165 -2.08 -15.33 -17.92
CA THR A 165 -0.90 -16.01 -17.37
C THR A 165 0.25 -15.04 -17.04
N LEU A 166 0.43 -14.01 -17.89
CA LEU A 166 1.43 -12.96 -17.67
C LEU A 166 1.12 -12.14 -16.42
N SER A 167 -0.15 -11.75 -16.22
CA SER A 167 -0.55 -11.01 -15.00
C SER A 167 -0.30 -11.84 -13.74
N TRP A 168 -0.60 -13.13 -13.76
CA TRP A 168 -0.30 -14.03 -12.65
C TRP A 168 1.19 -14.08 -12.33
N LEU A 169 2.05 -14.22 -13.34
CA LEU A 169 3.51 -14.23 -13.17
C LEU A 169 4.01 -12.92 -12.56
N LEU A 170 3.49 -11.77 -13.03
CA LEU A 170 3.84 -10.46 -12.47
C LEU A 170 3.41 -10.32 -11.01
N TYR A 171 2.21 -10.78 -10.65
CA TYR A 171 1.77 -10.76 -9.25
C TYR A 171 2.61 -11.68 -8.37
N PHE A 172 2.97 -12.87 -8.82
CA PHE A 172 3.89 -13.73 -8.07
C PHE A 172 5.27 -13.08 -7.91
N ALA A 173 5.78 -12.42 -8.95
CA ALA A 173 7.05 -11.71 -8.88
C ALA A 173 7.02 -10.56 -7.86
N VAL A 174 5.97 -9.72 -7.87
CA VAL A 174 5.87 -8.61 -6.90
C VAL A 174 5.66 -9.09 -5.47
N ILE A 175 4.84 -10.11 -5.26
CA ILE A 175 4.58 -10.69 -3.93
C ILE A 175 5.88 -11.29 -3.36
N SER A 176 6.62 -12.07 -4.15
CA SER A 176 7.90 -12.64 -3.72
C SER A 176 8.96 -11.58 -3.45
N LEU A 177 9.05 -10.55 -4.30
CA LEU A 177 9.94 -9.41 -4.11
C LEU A 177 9.60 -8.65 -2.82
N CYS A 178 8.35 -8.26 -2.64
CA CYS A 178 7.92 -7.53 -1.43
C CYS A 178 8.10 -8.35 -0.16
N LEU A 179 7.86 -9.67 -0.21
CA LEU A 179 8.11 -10.57 0.91
C LEU A 179 9.61 -10.61 1.25
N GLY A 180 10.48 -10.78 0.25
CA GLY A 180 11.93 -10.78 0.44
C GLY A 180 12.44 -9.46 1.02
N LEU A 181 12.00 -8.32 0.47
CA LEU A 181 12.36 -6.99 0.97
C LEU A 181 11.82 -6.72 2.38
N SER A 182 10.60 -7.15 2.68
CA SER A 182 10.00 -7.04 4.01
C SER A 182 10.80 -7.80 5.08
N LEU A 183 11.32 -8.98 4.74
CA LEU A 183 12.16 -9.78 5.63
C LEU A 183 13.56 -9.20 5.79
N TYR A 184 14.14 -8.65 4.71
CA TYR A 184 15.50 -8.14 4.70
C TYR A 184 15.60 -6.72 5.26
N GLN A 185 14.81 -5.77 4.72
CA GLN A 185 14.92 -4.34 5.07
C GLN A 185 14.02 -3.92 6.23
N GLN A 186 13.00 -4.72 6.56
CA GLN A 186 12.03 -4.48 7.65
C GLN A 186 11.32 -3.11 7.58
N GLN A 187 11.26 -2.48 6.41
CA GLN A 187 10.56 -1.21 6.22
C GLN A 187 9.04 -1.43 6.12
N SER A 188 8.26 -0.51 6.67
CA SER A 188 6.79 -0.57 6.67
C SER A 188 6.18 -0.53 5.27
N ILE A 189 6.84 0.16 4.33
CA ILE A 189 6.37 0.30 2.95
C ILE A 189 6.30 -1.05 2.21
N HIS A 190 7.27 -1.94 2.40
CA HIS A 190 7.26 -3.26 1.76
C HIS A 190 6.11 -4.13 2.25
N ASN A 191 5.71 -4.00 3.53
CA ASN A 191 4.54 -4.67 4.07
C ASN A 191 3.25 -4.13 3.47
N SER A 192 3.18 -2.81 3.27
CA SER A 192 2.04 -2.17 2.61
C SER A 192 1.91 -2.62 1.16
N LEU A 193 3.01 -2.65 0.41
CA LEU A 193 3.05 -3.12 -0.97
C LEU A 193 2.68 -4.61 -1.09
N LEU A 194 3.14 -5.44 -0.16
CA LEU A 194 2.76 -6.85 -0.10
C LEU A 194 1.24 -7.00 0.10
N GLY A 195 0.65 -6.26 1.02
CA GLY A 195 -0.80 -6.25 1.24
C GLY A 195 -1.57 -5.74 0.03
N CYS A 196 -1.14 -4.61 -0.55
CA CYS A 196 -1.76 -4.04 -1.75
C CYS A 196 -1.67 -4.99 -2.94
N SER A 197 -0.54 -5.69 -3.14
CA SER A 197 -0.39 -6.66 -4.23
C SER A 197 -1.30 -7.88 -4.06
N LEU A 198 -1.44 -8.40 -2.85
CA LEU A 198 -2.37 -9.51 -2.54
C LEU A 198 -3.82 -9.10 -2.77
N MET A 199 -4.23 -7.95 -2.24
CA MET A 199 -5.59 -7.44 -2.40
C MET A 199 -5.92 -7.07 -3.84
N SER A 200 -4.96 -6.54 -4.61
CA SER A 200 -5.12 -6.28 -6.06
C SER A 200 -5.30 -7.57 -6.85
N LEU A 201 -4.50 -8.60 -6.55
CA LEU A 201 -4.63 -9.92 -7.16
C LEU A 201 -6.04 -10.49 -6.92
N ILE A 202 -6.55 -10.39 -5.69
CA ILE A 202 -7.90 -10.83 -5.34
C ILE A 202 -8.94 -10.00 -6.12
N THR A 203 -8.80 -8.68 -6.16
CA THR A 203 -9.74 -7.80 -6.85
C THR A 203 -9.86 -8.16 -8.33
N TYR A 204 -8.75 -8.27 -9.03
CA TYR A 204 -8.77 -8.53 -10.47
C TYR A 204 -9.09 -9.99 -10.79
N GLY A 205 -8.71 -10.94 -9.92
CA GLY A 205 -9.04 -12.35 -10.09
C GLY A 205 -10.55 -12.61 -9.99
N TRP A 206 -11.24 -11.90 -9.10
CA TRP A 206 -12.67 -12.08 -8.81
C TRP A 206 -13.49 -10.82 -9.00
N ILE A 207 -13.15 -10.01 -10.01
CA ILE A 207 -13.80 -8.71 -10.25
C ILE A 207 -15.30 -8.81 -10.51
N GLN A 208 -15.81 -9.97 -10.94
CA GLN A 208 -17.24 -10.20 -11.16
C GLN A 208 -18.05 -10.29 -9.86
N LEU A 209 -17.40 -10.53 -8.74
CA LEU A 209 -18.09 -10.58 -7.47
C LEU A 209 -18.48 -9.15 -7.05
N ASN A 210 -19.76 -8.91 -6.85
CA ASN A 210 -20.27 -7.61 -6.43
C ASN A 210 -19.49 -7.04 -5.25
N SER A 211 -19.15 -5.77 -5.33
CA SER A 211 -18.48 -4.99 -4.28
C SER A 211 -17.06 -5.45 -3.87
N VAL A 212 -16.47 -6.50 -4.50
CA VAL A 212 -15.09 -6.94 -4.17
C VAL A 212 -14.10 -5.79 -4.31
N SER A 213 -14.17 -5.02 -5.39
CA SER A 213 -13.29 -3.87 -5.60
C SER A 213 -13.41 -2.85 -4.47
N ALA A 214 -14.63 -2.52 -4.03
CA ALA A 214 -14.86 -1.57 -2.95
C ALA A 214 -14.24 -2.05 -1.62
N PHE A 215 -14.46 -3.30 -1.22
CA PHE A 215 -13.89 -3.85 0.01
C PHE A 215 -12.37 -3.93 -0.03
N MET A 216 -11.79 -4.41 -1.14
CA MET A 216 -10.34 -4.56 -1.25
C MET A 216 -9.63 -3.21 -1.29
N PHE A 217 -10.11 -2.25 -2.10
CA PHE A 217 -9.50 -0.91 -2.15
C PHE A 217 -9.69 -0.12 -0.85
N SER A 218 -10.81 -0.29 -0.14
CA SER A 218 -10.98 0.26 1.21
C SER A 218 -9.95 -0.32 2.20
N SER A 219 -9.74 -1.64 2.14
CA SER A 219 -8.76 -2.31 2.99
C SER A 219 -7.33 -1.92 2.65
N MET A 220 -6.99 -1.69 1.36
CA MET A 220 -5.70 -1.13 0.97
C MET A 220 -5.50 0.27 1.55
N GLY A 221 -6.51 1.14 1.46
CA GLY A 221 -6.49 2.48 2.03
C GLY A 221 -6.27 2.46 3.55
N LEU A 222 -6.98 1.60 4.27
CA LEU A 222 -6.80 1.40 5.71
C LEU A 222 -5.40 0.87 6.06
N LEU A 223 -4.91 -0.13 5.33
CA LEU A 223 -3.59 -0.71 5.55
C LEU A 223 -2.49 0.35 5.37
N LEU A 224 -2.57 1.14 4.29
CA LEU A 224 -1.60 2.20 4.00
C LEU A 224 -1.62 3.29 5.08
N THR A 225 -2.80 3.77 5.47
CA THR A 225 -2.93 4.81 6.51
C THR A 225 -2.44 4.32 7.87
N ILE A 226 -2.75 3.09 8.26
CA ILE A 226 -2.28 2.51 9.52
C ILE A 226 -0.76 2.33 9.51
N ASN A 227 -0.18 1.77 8.45
CA ASN A 227 1.26 1.58 8.35
C ASN A 227 2.01 2.93 8.35
N LEU A 228 1.50 3.94 7.64
CA LEU A 228 2.06 5.28 7.67
C LEU A 228 1.98 5.89 9.07
N THR A 229 0.84 5.78 9.75
CA THR A 229 0.66 6.28 11.11
C THR A 229 1.64 5.61 12.08
N ILE A 230 1.83 4.29 11.98
CA ILE A 230 2.80 3.55 12.80
C ILE A 230 4.22 4.05 12.53
N SER A 231 4.59 4.28 11.26
CA SER A 231 5.90 4.82 10.89
C SER A 231 6.13 6.21 11.48
N LEU A 232 5.15 7.10 11.38
CA LEU A 232 5.24 8.45 11.95
C LEU A 232 5.35 8.45 13.48
N LEU A 233 4.61 7.56 14.15
CA LEU A 233 4.72 7.37 15.59
C LEU A 233 6.12 6.85 15.98
N GLN A 234 6.69 5.92 15.21
CA GLN A 234 8.02 5.39 15.49
C GLN A 234 9.09 6.49 15.41
N ILE A 235 9.04 7.35 14.38
CA ILE A 235 9.92 8.53 14.26
C ILE A 235 9.75 9.45 15.47
N GLY A 236 8.52 9.70 15.92
CA GLY A 236 8.24 10.59 17.05
C GLY A 236 8.67 10.08 18.42
N TYR A 237 8.88 8.76 18.59
CA TYR A 237 9.22 8.13 19.88
C TYR A 237 10.62 7.53 19.94
N ARG A 238 11.38 7.53 18.86
CA ARG A 238 12.76 7.05 18.81
C ARG A 238 13.73 8.21 18.65
N ASP A 239 14.92 8.02 19.17
CA ASP A 239 16.05 8.88 18.92
C ASP A 239 16.70 8.51 17.58
N ASP A 240 17.00 9.51 16.75
CA ASP A 240 17.47 9.26 15.37
C ASP A 240 18.86 8.63 15.33
N LEU A 241 19.70 8.92 16.32
CA LEU A 241 21.07 8.43 16.38
C LEU A 241 21.15 7.02 16.98
N THR A 242 20.62 6.85 18.17
CA THR A 242 20.75 5.62 18.96
C THR A 242 19.64 4.61 18.73
N GLN A 243 18.55 5.02 18.06
CA GLN A 243 17.34 4.21 17.81
C GLN A 243 16.64 3.68 19.09
N ILE A 244 17.08 4.10 20.27
CA ILE A 244 16.39 3.82 21.54
C ILE A 244 15.22 4.79 21.74
N GLY A 245 14.37 4.54 22.74
CA GLY A 245 13.26 5.42 23.09
C GLY A 245 13.76 6.79 23.53
N ASN A 246 13.25 7.85 22.87
CA ASN A 246 13.57 9.22 23.22
C ASN A 246 12.85 9.68 24.52
N ARG A 247 13.04 10.94 24.93
CA ARG A 247 12.42 11.51 26.13
C ARG A 247 10.88 11.35 26.14
N ARG A 248 10.23 11.44 24.97
CA ARG A 248 8.77 11.25 24.85
C ARG A 248 8.38 9.79 25.13
N ALA A 249 9.13 8.84 24.62
CA ALA A 249 8.93 7.42 24.89
C ALA A 249 9.09 7.11 26.41
N LEU A 250 10.14 7.65 27.03
CA LEU A 250 10.36 7.51 28.47
C LEU A 250 9.18 8.04 29.30
N GLN A 251 8.70 9.26 28.98
CA GLN A 251 7.57 9.86 29.66
C GLN A 251 6.27 9.05 29.50
N GLN A 252 6.05 8.49 28.32
CA GLN A 252 4.89 7.64 28.04
C GLN A 252 4.99 6.32 28.83
N THR A 253 6.13 5.68 28.82
CA THR A 253 6.37 4.44 29.59
C THR A 253 6.22 4.69 31.08
N ALA A 254 6.77 5.79 31.60
CA ALA A 254 6.63 6.15 33.03
C ALA A 254 5.19 6.29 33.49
N LYS A 255 4.28 6.79 32.62
CA LYS A 255 2.84 6.90 32.94
C LYS A 255 2.14 5.54 33.03
N THR A 256 2.68 4.50 32.38
CA THR A 256 2.08 3.16 32.34
C THR A 256 2.68 2.20 33.38
N LEU A 257 3.78 2.57 34.01
CA LEU A 257 4.39 1.76 35.07
C LEU A 257 3.46 1.63 36.28
N ARG A 258 3.28 0.40 36.74
CA ARG A 258 2.49 0.07 37.92
C ARG A 258 3.29 -0.87 38.82
N GLY A 259 3.14 -0.69 40.13
CA GLY A 259 3.86 -1.47 41.14
C GLY A 259 5.25 -0.90 41.48
N PRO A 260 6.02 -1.56 42.33
CA PRO A 260 7.37 -1.12 42.69
C PRO A 260 8.32 -1.28 41.48
N TYR A 261 9.08 -0.24 41.17
CA TYR A 261 10.11 -0.24 40.14
C TYR A 261 11.35 0.52 40.57
N SER A 262 12.48 0.19 39.97
CA SER A 262 13.72 0.92 40.16
C SER A 262 14.06 1.72 38.92
N VAL A 263 14.68 2.87 39.06
CA VAL A 263 15.14 3.73 37.99
C VAL A 263 16.65 3.79 38.03
N ALA A 264 17.31 3.51 36.91
CA ALA A 264 18.73 3.71 36.73
C ALA A 264 18.97 4.84 35.74
N MET A 265 19.87 5.76 36.07
CA MET A 265 20.34 6.79 35.14
C MET A 265 21.75 6.40 34.70
N VAL A 266 21.93 6.32 33.38
CA VAL A 266 23.20 5.95 32.75
C VAL A 266 23.68 7.12 31.92
N ASP A 267 24.97 7.47 32.07
CA ASP A 267 25.61 8.54 31.31
C ASP A 267 26.99 8.06 30.81
N ALA A 268 27.43 8.59 29.67
CA ALA A 268 28.74 8.24 29.10
C ALA A 268 29.83 9.11 29.73
N ASP A 269 30.78 8.46 30.44
CA ASP A 269 31.89 9.16 31.05
C ASP A 269 32.80 9.83 30.02
N TYR A 270 33.12 11.09 30.26
CA TYR A 270 34.00 11.90 29.41
C TYR A 270 33.56 12.06 27.95
N PHE A 271 32.29 11.91 27.63
CA PHE A 271 31.78 11.97 26.26
C PHE A 271 32.17 13.29 25.54
N LYS A 272 32.15 14.43 26.26
CA LYS A 272 32.60 15.70 25.71
C LYS A 272 34.08 15.62 25.27
N LYS A 273 34.95 14.94 26.01
CA LYS A 273 36.36 14.81 25.69
C LYS A 273 36.56 13.96 24.41
N ILE A 274 35.72 12.96 24.20
CA ILE A 274 35.73 12.17 22.97
C ILE A 274 35.38 13.07 21.78
N ASN A 275 34.33 13.87 21.89
CA ASN A 275 33.94 14.83 20.84
C ASN A 275 35.04 15.86 20.56
N ASP A 276 35.63 16.41 21.60
CA ASP A 276 36.69 17.44 21.48
C ASP A 276 37.99 16.89 20.85
N GLN A 277 38.31 15.64 21.07
CA GLN A 277 39.51 14.99 20.55
C GLN A 277 39.35 14.35 19.18
N PHE A 278 38.18 13.75 18.90
CA PHE A 278 37.97 12.89 17.73
C PHE A 278 36.86 13.40 16.78
N GLY A 279 36.21 14.51 17.15
CA GLY A 279 35.13 15.06 16.40
C GLY A 279 33.75 14.43 16.69
N HIS A 280 32.68 15.10 16.28
CA HIS A 280 31.31 14.68 16.53
C HIS A 280 30.95 13.36 15.86
N ASP A 281 31.49 13.09 14.65
CA ASP A 281 31.19 11.86 13.91
C ASP A 281 31.65 10.58 14.66
N LEU A 282 32.78 10.66 15.39
CA LEU A 282 33.26 9.57 16.23
C LEU A 282 32.50 9.50 17.57
N GLY A 283 32.10 10.65 18.10
CA GLY A 283 31.19 10.70 19.24
C GLY A 283 29.85 10.04 19.00
N ASP A 284 29.27 10.30 17.83
CA ASP A 284 28.01 9.69 17.40
C ASP A 284 28.11 8.17 17.25
N GLN A 285 29.28 7.66 16.83
CA GLN A 285 29.55 6.21 16.79
C GLN A 285 29.77 5.58 18.17
N ALA A 286 30.15 6.39 19.17
CA ALA A 286 30.36 5.93 20.53
C ALA A 286 29.09 5.83 21.39
N LEU A 287 28.02 6.53 20.96
CA LEU A 287 26.68 6.46 21.53
C LEU A 287 25.87 5.31 20.98
#